data_fdfa8bd358a3274e61213d45dfbc2c94
#
_entry.id   fdfa8bd358a3274e61213d45dfbc2c94
#
_cell.length_a   1.000
_cell.length_b   1.000
_cell.length_c   1.000
_cell.angle_alpha   90.00
_cell.angle_beta   90.00
_cell.angle_gamma   90.00
#
_symmetry.space_group_name_H-M   'P 1'
#
loop_
_entity.id
_entity.type
_entity.pdbx_description
1 polymer ?
#
loop_
_entity_poly.entity_id
_entity_poly.type
_entity_poly.pdbx_seq_one_letter_code
_entity_poly.pdbx_strand_id
1 'polypeptide(L)'
;MSLKYHQLDSSVEKQIKENISKGILSSYRFMDENAVRRNMEKDKNSVLRPSFGRDIEKILHLPLYNRYNDKTQVFSFYNNDDITRRGLHVQLVSRISRNIGRMLGLNLDLIESIALGHDVGHTPFGHAGERYLSELLQKETGRHFNHNVHSIRVLDILYRRNISLQTLDGILCHNGEFELNEYRPQKGLTFEQYDNNVELCYTEGGEAIKKLVPSTLEGCVVRICDILAYIGKDRQDAITAKILSDDSIFSSEFIGSKNAEMINNLTVILKRGMMFETKILKNSIIYFIVATQVRKLANPLFMR
;
A
#
# COMPACT_ATOMS: atom_id res chain seq x y z
N MET A 1 -24.35 7.03 -19.27
CA MET A 1 -23.28 8.02 -19.34
C MET A 1 -21.99 7.33 -19.79
N SER A 2 -21.29 7.88 -20.80
CA SER A 2 -19.98 7.36 -21.20
C SER A 2 -18.95 7.65 -20.11
N LEU A 3 -18.04 6.71 -19.83
CA LEU A 3 -16.97 6.87 -18.86
C LEU A 3 -15.99 7.95 -19.35
N LYS A 4 -15.57 8.85 -18.45
CA LYS A 4 -14.61 9.93 -18.75
C LYS A 4 -13.21 9.50 -18.28
N TYR A 5 -12.45 8.87 -19.17
CA TYR A 5 -11.08 8.48 -18.91
C TYR A 5 -10.09 9.58 -19.30
N HIS A 6 -9.18 9.92 -18.41
CA HIS A 6 -8.00 10.69 -18.76
C HIS A 6 -7.08 9.87 -19.67
N GLN A 7 -6.43 10.55 -20.61
CA GLN A 7 -5.48 9.94 -21.54
C GLN A 7 -4.07 10.37 -21.19
N LEU A 8 -3.12 9.47 -21.40
CA LEU A 8 -1.71 9.84 -21.44
C LEU A 8 -1.42 10.62 -22.72
N ASP A 9 -0.40 11.49 -22.68
CA ASP A 9 0.10 12.13 -23.90
C ASP A 9 0.60 11.04 -24.86
N SER A 10 0.30 11.18 -26.16
CA SER A 10 0.58 10.14 -27.15
C SER A 10 2.06 9.73 -27.22
N SER A 11 2.98 10.71 -27.01
CA SER A 11 4.42 10.47 -26.94
C SER A 11 4.80 9.59 -25.75
N VAL A 12 4.17 9.84 -24.58
CA VAL A 12 4.36 9.11 -23.34
C VAL A 12 3.84 7.68 -23.48
N GLU A 13 2.63 7.54 -24.01
CA GLU A 13 2.03 6.22 -24.23
C GLU A 13 2.89 5.38 -25.19
N LYS A 14 3.38 5.99 -26.28
CA LYS A 14 4.29 5.34 -27.24
C LYS A 14 5.58 4.88 -26.54
N GLN A 15 6.20 5.76 -25.75
CA GLN A 15 7.43 5.43 -25.00
C GLN A 15 7.21 4.27 -24.03
N ILE A 16 6.09 4.24 -23.28
CA ILE A 16 5.76 3.15 -22.37
C ILE A 16 5.60 1.82 -23.15
N LYS A 17 4.84 1.86 -24.27
CA LYS A 17 4.66 0.68 -25.12
C LYS A 17 5.99 0.13 -25.65
N GLU A 18 6.86 1.04 -26.10
CA GLU A 18 8.20 0.69 -26.59
C GLU A 18 9.08 0.10 -25.49
N ASN A 19 9.12 0.72 -24.31
CA ASN A 19 9.89 0.23 -23.18
C ASN A 19 9.42 -1.18 -22.76
N ILE A 20 8.11 -1.41 -22.66
CA ILE A 20 7.54 -2.72 -22.34
C ILE A 20 7.91 -3.75 -23.41
N SER A 21 7.77 -3.43 -24.71
CA SER A 21 8.06 -4.35 -25.81
C SER A 21 9.54 -4.73 -25.89
N LYS A 22 10.43 -3.83 -25.51
CA LYS A 22 11.89 -4.04 -25.49
C LYS A 22 12.39 -4.58 -24.15
N GLY A 23 11.53 -4.77 -23.15
CA GLY A 23 11.94 -5.23 -21.82
C GLY A 23 12.85 -4.23 -21.09
N ILE A 24 12.71 -2.92 -21.37
CA ILE A 24 13.54 -1.88 -20.74
C ILE A 24 13.12 -1.74 -19.28
N LEU A 25 14.10 -1.91 -18.39
CA LEU A 25 13.93 -1.81 -16.95
C LEU A 25 14.31 -0.40 -16.46
N SER A 26 13.66 0.03 -15.38
CA SER A 26 14.01 1.27 -14.70
C SER A 26 15.38 1.18 -14.01
N SER A 27 16.14 2.26 -14.02
CA SER A 27 17.36 2.38 -13.20
C SER A 27 17.06 2.40 -11.68
N TYR A 28 15.80 2.57 -11.31
CA TYR A 28 15.34 2.49 -9.92
C TYR A 28 14.79 1.13 -9.53
N ARG A 29 14.67 0.20 -10.49
CA ARG A 29 14.25 -1.18 -10.22
C ARG A 29 15.18 -1.83 -9.21
N PHE A 30 14.62 -2.38 -8.15
CA PHE A 30 15.38 -3.20 -7.22
C PHE A 30 15.53 -4.62 -7.77
N MET A 31 16.76 -5.09 -7.88
CA MET A 31 17.05 -6.40 -8.50
C MET A 31 16.99 -7.52 -7.47
N ASP A 32 16.51 -8.70 -7.90
CA ASP A 32 16.37 -9.88 -7.03
C ASP A 32 17.68 -10.34 -6.40
N GLU A 33 18.80 -10.16 -7.13
CA GLU A 33 20.15 -10.50 -6.67
C GLU A 33 20.61 -9.66 -5.47
N ASN A 34 20.03 -8.46 -5.32
CA ASN A 34 20.37 -7.51 -4.26
C ASN A 34 19.46 -7.66 -3.03
N ALA A 35 18.56 -8.65 -3.01
CA ALA A 35 17.70 -8.89 -1.86
C ALA A 35 18.50 -9.28 -0.63
N VAL A 36 18.30 -8.55 0.49
CA VAL A 36 18.99 -8.78 1.75
C VAL A 36 18.05 -9.51 2.71
N ARG A 37 18.55 -10.55 3.39
CA ARG A 37 17.80 -11.34 4.37
C ARG A 37 18.55 -11.44 5.68
N ARG A 38 17.85 -11.68 6.80
CA ARG A 38 18.52 -11.94 8.09
C ARG A 38 19.39 -13.20 8.03
N ASN A 39 18.95 -14.22 7.31
CA ASN A 39 19.76 -15.41 7.04
C ASN A 39 19.97 -15.54 5.53
N MET A 40 21.14 -15.12 5.06
CA MET A 40 21.53 -15.13 3.64
C MET A 40 21.82 -16.54 3.09
N GLU A 41 22.07 -17.52 3.96
CA GLU A 41 22.31 -18.91 3.54
C GLU A 41 21.02 -19.63 3.15
N LYS A 42 19.89 -19.14 3.65
CA LYS A 42 18.55 -19.61 3.28
C LYS A 42 17.97 -18.77 2.17
N ASP A 43 17.13 -19.41 1.34
CA ASP A 43 16.30 -18.71 0.34
C ASP A 43 17.14 -17.95 -0.71
N LYS A 44 18.25 -18.56 -1.16
CA LYS A 44 19.12 -17.98 -2.20
C LYS A 44 18.34 -17.73 -3.49
N ASN A 45 18.61 -16.61 -4.14
CA ASN A 45 18.01 -16.27 -5.42
C ASN A 45 18.28 -17.35 -6.48
N SER A 46 17.29 -17.66 -7.30
CA SER A 46 17.43 -18.58 -8.44
C SER A 46 16.45 -18.23 -9.54
N VAL A 47 16.73 -18.68 -10.75
CA VAL A 47 15.86 -18.46 -11.92
C VAL A 47 14.46 -19.06 -11.71
N LEU A 48 14.37 -20.22 -11.06
CA LEU A 48 13.09 -20.89 -10.79
C LEU A 48 12.30 -20.23 -9.66
N ARG A 49 13.00 -19.64 -8.69
CA ARG A 49 12.40 -19.00 -7.52
C ARG A 49 13.18 -17.74 -7.18
N PRO A 50 12.84 -16.61 -7.85
CA PRO A 50 13.43 -15.30 -7.56
C PRO A 50 13.20 -14.89 -6.12
N SER A 51 14.05 -14.00 -5.60
CA SER A 51 14.02 -13.62 -4.18
C SER A 51 12.66 -13.09 -3.72
N PHE A 52 12.07 -12.18 -4.47
CA PHE A 52 10.80 -11.58 -4.09
C PHE A 52 9.60 -12.48 -4.41
N GLY A 53 9.70 -13.34 -5.44
CA GLY A 53 8.74 -14.40 -5.69
C GLY A 53 8.63 -15.37 -4.49
N ARG A 54 9.77 -15.70 -3.85
CA ARG A 54 9.75 -16.48 -2.59
C ARG A 54 9.07 -15.74 -1.44
N ASP A 55 9.23 -14.42 -1.35
CA ASP A 55 8.54 -13.64 -0.32
C ASP A 55 7.02 -13.69 -0.51
N ILE A 56 6.55 -13.59 -1.75
CA ILE A 56 5.13 -13.78 -2.10
C ILE A 56 4.64 -15.15 -1.63
N GLU A 57 5.34 -16.24 -2.00
CA GLU A 57 4.98 -17.59 -1.59
C GLU A 57 4.88 -17.73 -0.07
N LYS A 58 5.86 -17.18 0.67
CA LYS A 58 5.89 -17.25 2.13
C LYS A 58 4.75 -16.48 2.78
N ILE A 59 4.36 -15.32 2.21
CA ILE A 59 3.24 -14.51 2.68
C ILE A 59 1.92 -15.24 2.42
N LEU A 60 1.72 -15.76 1.21
CA LEU A 60 0.50 -16.50 0.83
C LEU A 60 0.28 -17.77 1.67
N HIS A 61 1.37 -18.45 2.07
CA HIS A 61 1.31 -19.65 2.92
C HIS A 61 1.24 -19.34 4.43
N LEU A 62 1.06 -18.07 4.84
CA LEU A 62 0.78 -17.77 6.23
C LEU A 62 -0.67 -18.14 6.59
N PRO A 63 -0.92 -18.83 7.72
CA PRO A 63 -2.30 -19.04 8.19
C PRO A 63 -3.05 -17.72 8.40
N LEU A 64 -2.35 -16.65 8.78
CA LEU A 64 -2.94 -15.32 8.98
C LEU A 64 -3.32 -14.63 7.66
N TYR A 65 -2.73 -15.01 6.52
CA TYR A 65 -3.15 -14.49 5.21
C TYR A 65 -4.62 -14.85 4.92
N ASN A 66 -5.01 -16.08 5.21
CA ASN A 66 -6.40 -16.51 5.03
C ASN A 66 -7.39 -15.72 5.90
N ARG A 67 -6.95 -15.22 7.06
CA ARG A 67 -7.77 -14.42 7.98
C ARG A 67 -8.06 -13.00 7.47
N TYR A 68 -7.48 -12.58 6.37
CA TYR A 68 -7.92 -11.35 5.72
C TYR A 68 -9.41 -11.35 5.39
N ASN A 69 -9.97 -12.53 5.10
CA ASN A 69 -11.38 -12.70 4.78
C ASN A 69 -12.31 -12.49 5.99
N ASP A 70 -11.78 -12.62 7.20
CA ASP A 70 -12.53 -12.42 8.45
C ASP A 70 -12.51 -10.96 8.93
N LYS A 71 -11.67 -10.10 8.28
CA LYS A 71 -11.52 -8.70 8.64
C LYS A 71 -12.24 -7.80 7.65
N THR A 72 -13.04 -6.87 8.18
CA THR A 72 -13.65 -5.81 7.37
C THR A 72 -12.59 -4.80 6.92
N GLN A 73 -12.83 -4.12 5.80
CA GLN A 73 -11.97 -3.01 5.38
C GLN A 73 -12.27 -1.77 6.20
N VAL A 74 -13.47 -1.23 6.12
CA VAL A 74 -13.91 -0.03 6.86
C VAL A 74 -15.14 -0.32 7.69
N PHE A 75 -16.18 -0.89 7.09
CA PHE A 75 -17.51 -1.04 7.69
C PHE A 75 -17.63 -2.36 8.44
N SER A 76 -17.57 -2.28 9.78
CA SER A 76 -17.73 -3.44 10.67
C SER A 76 -19.19 -3.64 11.07
N PHE A 77 -19.55 -4.86 11.49
CA PHE A 77 -20.89 -5.24 12.00
C PHE A 77 -22.02 -5.22 10.97
N TYR A 78 -21.73 -5.11 9.68
CA TYR A 78 -22.74 -5.27 8.63
C TYR A 78 -22.88 -6.74 8.25
N ASN A 79 -24.12 -7.24 8.35
CA ASN A 79 -24.46 -8.60 7.91
C ASN A 79 -24.78 -8.59 6.39
N ASN A 80 -23.77 -8.28 5.58
CA ASN A 80 -23.87 -8.20 4.13
C ASN A 80 -22.50 -8.60 3.53
N ASP A 81 -22.48 -9.71 2.78
CA ASP A 81 -21.29 -10.28 2.18
C ASP A 81 -20.76 -9.45 0.98
N ASP A 82 -21.55 -8.51 0.46
CA ASP A 82 -21.13 -7.57 -0.59
C ASP A 82 -20.21 -6.45 -0.05
N ILE A 83 -20.15 -6.27 1.27
CA ILE A 83 -19.23 -5.31 1.91
C ILE A 83 -17.79 -5.84 1.83
N THR A 84 -16.89 -4.98 1.38
CA THR A 84 -15.50 -5.35 1.13
C THR A 84 -14.80 -5.90 2.37
N ARG A 85 -14.19 -7.06 2.20
CA ARG A 85 -13.27 -7.66 3.17
C ARG A 85 -11.83 -7.26 2.84
N ARG A 86 -10.97 -7.26 3.85
CA ARG A 86 -9.56 -6.86 3.72
C ARG A 86 -8.79 -7.69 2.68
N GLY A 87 -9.15 -8.96 2.49
CA GLY A 87 -8.58 -9.81 1.45
C GLY A 87 -8.73 -9.25 0.04
N LEU A 88 -9.90 -8.70 -0.30
CA LEU A 88 -10.11 -8.05 -1.60
C LEU A 88 -9.30 -6.75 -1.72
N HIS A 89 -9.25 -5.93 -0.67
CA HIS A 89 -8.44 -4.72 -0.65
C HIS A 89 -6.98 -5.01 -0.97
N VAL A 90 -6.36 -5.95 -0.27
CA VAL A 90 -4.96 -6.36 -0.49
C VAL A 90 -4.69 -6.78 -1.94
N GLN A 91 -5.63 -7.52 -2.56
CA GLN A 91 -5.54 -7.89 -3.97
C GLN A 91 -5.65 -6.68 -4.92
N LEU A 92 -6.52 -5.72 -4.60
CA LEU A 92 -6.65 -4.48 -5.38
C LEU A 92 -5.38 -3.63 -5.30
N VAL A 93 -4.80 -3.47 -4.11
CA VAL A 93 -3.52 -2.79 -3.93
C VAL A 93 -2.45 -3.45 -4.79
N SER A 94 -2.30 -4.78 -4.70
CA SER A 94 -1.36 -5.53 -5.52
C SER A 94 -1.58 -5.30 -7.02
N ARG A 95 -2.83 -5.39 -7.48
CA ARG A 95 -3.16 -5.24 -8.89
C ARG A 95 -2.83 -3.85 -9.44
N ILE A 96 -3.23 -2.80 -8.71
CA ILE A 96 -2.99 -1.41 -9.12
C ILE A 96 -1.48 -1.10 -9.11
N SER A 97 -0.79 -1.49 -8.03
CA SER A 97 0.66 -1.29 -7.90
C SER A 97 1.46 -1.98 -8.99
N ARG A 98 1.11 -3.23 -9.34
CA ARG A 98 1.76 -3.98 -10.42
C ARG A 98 1.54 -3.34 -11.80
N ASN A 99 0.36 -2.76 -12.05
CA ASN A 99 0.10 -2.04 -13.30
C ASN A 99 1.00 -0.80 -13.40
N ILE A 100 1.11 -0.02 -12.34
CA ILE A 100 2.00 1.16 -12.29
C ILE A 100 3.46 0.72 -12.39
N GLY A 101 3.88 -0.28 -11.62
CA GLY A 101 5.23 -0.84 -11.65
C GLY A 101 5.65 -1.31 -13.04
N ARG A 102 4.73 -1.97 -13.79
CA ARG A 102 4.98 -2.40 -15.19
C ARG A 102 5.23 -1.21 -16.11
N MET A 103 4.43 -0.14 -16.00
CA MET A 103 4.64 1.07 -16.80
C MET A 103 5.96 1.77 -16.47
N LEU A 104 6.48 1.58 -15.27
CA LEU A 104 7.72 2.18 -14.77
C LEU A 104 8.94 1.27 -14.94
N GLY A 105 8.77 0.01 -15.36
CA GLY A 105 9.85 -0.96 -15.46
C GLY A 105 10.43 -1.43 -14.13
N LEU A 106 9.62 -1.44 -13.05
CA LEU A 106 10.00 -1.83 -11.68
C LEU A 106 9.91 -3.34 -11.46
N ASN A 107 10.37 -3.81 -10.29
CA ASN A 107 10.27 -5.19 -9.88
C ASN A 107 8.85 -5.52 -9.42
N LEU A 108 8.12 -6.28 -10.23
CA LEU A 108 6.72 -6.59 -9.97
C LEU A 108 6.53 -7.57 -8.82
N ASP A 109 7.50 -8.44 -8.57
CA ASP A 109 7.42 -9.40 -7.47
C ASP A 109 7.70 -8.71 -6.12
N LEU A 110 8.62 -7.74 -6.08
CA LEU A 110 8.81 -6.91 -4.88
C LEU A 110 7.55 -6.09 -4.59
N ILE A 111 6.95 -5.47 -5.59
CA ILE A 111 5.68 -4.75 -5.45
C ILE A 111 4.59 -5.68 -4.88
N GLU A 112 4.45 -6.88 -5.44
CA GLU A 112 3.43 -7.83 -5.03
C GLU A 112 3.67 -8.34 -3.60
N SER A 113 4.91 -8.67 -3.24
CA SER A 113 5.24 -9.13 -1.88
C SER A 113 4.91 -8.08 -0.82
N ILE A 114 5.23 -6.81 -1.07
CA ILE A 114 4.88 -5.70 -0.18
C ILE A 114 3.36 -5.57 -0.09
N ALA A 115 2.67 -5.51 -1.24
CA ALA A 115 1.23 -5.31 -1.29
C ALA A 115 0.44 -6.44 -0.62
N LEU A 116 0.86 -7.71 -0.77
CA LEU A 116 0.17 -8.84 -0.14
C LEU A 116 0.43 -8.92 1.36
N GLY A 117 1.57 -8.41 1.83
CA GLY A 117 1.97 -8.49 3.23
C GLY A 117 1.60 -7.27 4.08
N HIS A 118 1.25 -6.12 3.47
CA HIS A 118 1.18 -4.84 4.17
C HIS A 118 0.23 -4.85 5.37
N ASP A 119 -0.91 -5.48 5.24
CA ASP A 119 -2.00 -5.48 6.22
C ASP A 119 -2.14 -6.78 7.04
N VAL A 120 -1.20 -7.75 6.92
CA VAL A 120 -1.32 -9.06 7.57
C VAL A 120 -1.47 -8.97 9.10
N GLY A 121 -0.89 -7.93 9.70
CA GLY A 121 -0.98 -7.59 11.11
C GLY A 121 -2.13 -6.68 11.50
N HIS A 122 -3.02 -6.32 10.58
CA HIS A 122 -4.13 -5.41 10.88
C HIS A 122 -5.11 -6.04 11.87
N THR A 123 -5.65 -5.19 12.76
CA THR A 123 -6.57 -5.61 13.83
C THR A 123 -7.98 -5.90 13.29
N PRO A 124 -8.80 -6.70 14.01
CA PRO A 124 -10.24 -6.66 13.84
C PRO A 124 -10.77 -5.24 14.09
N PHE A 125 -11.87 -4.88 13.43
CA PHE A 125 -12.53 -3.58 13.55
C PHE A 125 -11.70 -2.38 13.04
N GLY A 126 -10.79 -2.60 12.10
CA GLY A 126 -10.04 -1.56 11.43
C GLY A 126 -9.26 -0.66 12.39
N HIS A 127 -9.17 0.63 12.08
CA HIS A 127 -8.43 1.61 12.90
C HIS A 127 -9.02 1.84 14.29
N ALA A 128 -10.31 1.55 14.52
CA ALA A 128 -10.86 1.60 15.87
C ALA A 128 -10.23 0.54 16.77
N GLY A 129 -10.13 -0.70 16.28
CA GLY A 129 -9.44 -1.79 17.00
C GLY A 129 -7.96 -1.49 17.23
N GLU A 130 -7.29 -0.89 16.24
CA GLU A 130 -5.91 -0.45 16.34
C GLU A 130 -5.72 0.57 17.47
N ARG A 131 -6.56 1.61 17.50
CA ARG A 131 -6.51 2.63 18.55
C ARG A 131 -6.69 2.04 19.95
N TYR A 132 -7.69 1.20 20.16
CA TYR A 132 -7.91 0.57 21.46
C TYR A 132 -6.76 -0.33 21.88
N LEU A 133 -6.20 -1.11 20.96
CA LEU A 133 -5.01 -1.92 21.26
C LEU A 133 -3.79 -1.06 21.56
N SER A 134 -3.61 0.07 20.87
CA SER A 134 -2.51 0.98 21.14
C SER A 134 -2.65 1.64 22.51
N GLU A 135 -3.86 2.08 22.90
CA GLU A 135 -4.14 2.63 24.22
C GLU A 135 -3.84 1.63 25.36
N LEU A 136 -4.27 0.37 25.17
CA LEU A 136 -3.99 -0.69 26.15
C LEU A 136 -2.51 -1.01 26.25
N LEU A 137 -1.82 -1.16 25.12
CA LEU A 137 -0.39 -1.46 25.07
C LEU A 137 0.44 -0.34 25.69
N GLN A 138 0.07 0.92 25.39
CA GLN A 138 0.72 2.09 25.94
C GLN A 138 0.57 2.15 27.45
N LYS A 139 -0.64 1.89 27.98
CA LYS A 139 -0.89 1.86 29.41
C LYS A 139 -0.08 0.81 30.15
N GLU A 140 0.03 -0.40 29.58
CA GLU A 140 0.68 -1.53 30.25
C GLU A 140 2.21 -1.56 30.05
N THR A 141 2.71 -1.02 28.94
CA THR A 141 4.12 -1.20 28.55
C THR A 141 4.84 0.10 28.15
N GLY A 142 4.12 1.22 28.01
CA GLY A 142 4.64 2.46 27.46
C GLY A 142 4.87 2.44 25.92
N ARG A 143 4.42 1.37 25.22
CA ARG A 143 4.65 1.17 23.78
C ARG A 143 3.37 1.36 22.98
N HIS A 144 3.51 1.78 21.73
CA HIS A 144 2.39 1.96 20.81
C HIS A 144 2.15 0.71 19.94
N PHE A 145 0.90 0.44 19.64
CA PHE A 145 0.52 -0.57 18.64
C PHE A 145 0.22 0.15 17.32
N ASN A 146 0.78 -0.37 16.22
CA ASN A 146 0.49 0.07 14.86
C ASN A 146 0.42 -1.16 13.95
N HIS A 147 -0.55 -1.22 13.02
CA HIS A 147 -0.77 -2.39 12.18
C HIS A 147 0.40 -2.70 11.23
N ASN A 148 1.07 -1.67 10.68
CA ASN A 148 2.26 -1.83 9.86
C ASN A 148 3.41 -2.49 10.64
N VAL A 149 3.67 -2.04 11.86
CA VAL A 149 4.66 -2.63 12.76
C VAL A 149 4.26 -4.06 13.15
N HIS A 150 2.97 -4.30 13.37
CA HIS A 150 2.49 -5.64 13.69
C HIS A 150 2.55 -6.58 12.48
N SER A 151 2.37 -6.09 11.26
CA SER A 151 2.53 -6.87 10.03
C SER A 151 3.95 -7.43 9.91
N ILE A 152 4.97 -6.58 10.12
CA ILE A 152 6.36 -7.05 10.11
C ILE A 152 6.66 -7.95 11.31
N ARG A 153 6.10 -7.69 12.50
CA ARG A 153 6.24 -8.57 13.65
C ARG A 153 5.71 -9.98 13.35
N VAL A 154 4.59 -10.10 12.68
CA VAL A 154 4.03 -11.39 12.22
C VAL A 154 5.03 -12.11 11.32
N LEU A 155 5.56 -11.45 10.31
CA LEU A 155 6.42 -12.06 9.30
C LEU A 155 7.80 -12.41 9.83
N ASP A 156 8.43 -11.51 10.56
CA ASP A 156 9.84 -11.57 10.93
C ASP A 156 10.05 -12.25 12.31
N ILE A 157 9.19 -11.94 13.29
CA ILE A 157 9.37 -12.41 14.67
C ILE A 157 8.52 -13.66 14.98
N LEU A 158 7.19 -13.59 14.71
CA LEU A 158 6.29 -14.68 15.13
C LEU A 158 6.43 -15.90 14.23
N TYR A 159 6.43 -15.72 12.92
CA TYR A 159 6.54 -16.81 11.95
C TYR A 159 7.95 -17.02 11.39
N ARG A 160 8.88 -16.10 11.64
CA ARG A 160 10.30 -16.19 11.25
C ARG A 160 10.48 -16.61 9.80
N ARG A 161 9.75 -15.95 8.88
CA ARG A 161 9.69 -16.35 7.46
C ARG A 161 10.94 -15.99 6.66
N ASN A 162 11.94 -15.36 7.25
CA ASN A 162 13.14 -14.90 6.57
C ASN A 162 12.80 -14.08 5.30
N ILE A 163 11.87 -13.14 5.44
CA ILE A 163 11.46 -12.20 4.39
C ILE A 163 12.61 -11.24 4.10
N SER A 164 12.72 -10.76 2.87
CA SER A 164 13.74 -9.79 2.50
C SER A 164 13.53 -8.43 3.18
N LEU A 165 14.63 -7.74 3.46
CA LEU A 165 14.62 -6.39 4.06
C LEU A 165 13.76 -5.43 3.25
N GLN A 166 13.83 -5.49 1.92
CA GLN A 166 13.10 -4.62 1.02
C GLN A 166 11.59 -4.83 1.10
N THR A 167 11.15 -6.07 1.23
CA THR A 167 9.73 -6.40 1.45
C THR A 167 9.28 -5.96 2.84
N LEU A 168 10.06 -6.24 3.89
CA LEU A 168 9.74 -5.82 5.26
C LEU A 168 9.69 -4.29 5.40
N ASP A 169 10.64 -3.58 4.80
CA ASP A 169 10.69 -2.13 4.80
C ASP A 169 9.49 -1.53 4.05
N GLY A 170 9.17 -2.06 2.86
CA GLY A 170 7.99 -1.63 2.12
C GLY A 170 6.68 -1.82 2.91
N ILE A 171 6.57 -2.93 3.65
CA ILE A 171 5.45 -3.21 4.56
C ILE A 171 5.45 -2.23 5.74
N LEU A 172 6.59 -1.96 6.37
CA LEU A 172 6.69 -1.01 7.48
C LEU A 172 6.27 0.40 7.06
N CYS A 173 6.63 0.81 5.84
CA CYS A 173 6.47 2.17 5.34
C CYS A 173 5.18 2.42 4.54
N HIS A 174 4.22 1.46 4.48
CA HIS A 174 3.06 1.57 3.59
C HIS A 174 2.02 2.61 4.01
N ASN A 175 2.03 3.12 5.25
CA ASN A 175 1.04 4.05 5.79
C ASN A 175 0.89 5.32 4.94
N GLY A 176 0.06 5.24 3.89
CA GLY A 176 -0.20 6.32 2.94
C GLY A 176 -1.01 7.49 3.53
N GLU A 177 -1.72 7.26 4.64
CA GLU A 177 -2.47 8.28 5.38
C GLU A 177 -1.57 9.40 5.96
N PHE A 178 -0.29 9.10 6.18
CA PHE A 178 0.72 10.11 6.51
C PHE A 178 1.41 10.57 5.24
N GLU A 179 1.05 11.78 4.81
CA GLU A 179 1.53 12.37 3.57
C GLU A 179 3.04 12.59 3.54
N LEU A 180 3.59 12.30 2.36
CA LEU A 180 4.89 12.83 1.96
C LEU A 180 4.69 13.78 0.78
N ASN A 181 5.30 14.97 0.84
CA ASN A 181 5.29 15.91 -0.28
C ASN A 181 6.02 15.33 -1.50
N GLU A 182 6.95 14.43 -1.28
CA GLU A 182 7.75 13.75 -2.29
C GLU A 182 8.03 12.30 -1.87
N TYR A 183 7.78 11.36 -2.77
CA TYR A 183 8.10 9.94 -2.55
C TYR A 183 9.43 9.61 -3.22
N ARG A 184 10.52 9.84 -2.51
CA ARG A 184 11.87 9.51 -2.95
C ARG A 184 12.42 8.38 -2.10
N PRO A 185 12.81 7.22 -2.68
CA PRO A 185 13.31 6.10 -1.89
C PRO A 185 14.60 6.46 -1.14
N GLN A 186 14.67 6.07 0.12
CA GLN A 186 15.84 6.25 0.97
C GLN A 186 16.78 5.06 0.78
N LYS A 187 17.74 5.16 -0.14
CA LYS A 187 18.66 4.07 -0.50
C LYS A 187 19.63 3.71 0.64
N GLY A 188 20.12 2.46 0.61
CA GLY A 188 21.19 2.01 1.49
C GLY A 188 20.71 1.56 2.87
N LEU A 189 19.44 1.20 3.03
CA LEU A 189 18.90 0.68 4.30
C LEU A 189 19.60 -0.63 4.71
N THR A 190 19.96 -0.72 5.99
CA THR A 190 20.49 -1.92 6.63
C THR A 190 19.48 -2.49 7.62
N PHE A 191 19.62 -3.77 8.03
CA PHE A 191 18.78 -4.34 9.09
C PHE A 191 18.91 -3.60 10.42
N GLU A 192 20.07 -3.08 10.76
CA GLU A 192 20.28 -2.28 11.96
C GLU A 192 19.44 -1.00 11.95
N GLN A 193 19.45 -0.27 10.84
CA GLN A 193 18.61 0.93 10.68
C GLN A 193 17.13 0.58 10.66
N TYR A 194 16.75 -0.51 9.98
CA TYR A 194 15.38 -1.01 9.95
C TYR A 194 14.89 -1.38 11.36
N ASP A 195 15.68 -2.13 12.14
CA ASP A 195 15.31 -2.53 13.50
C ASP A 195 15.17 -1.30 14.42
N ASN A 196 16.04 -0.29 14.25
CA ASN A 196 15.91 0.98 14.96
C ASN A 196 14.62 1.72 14.58
N ASN A 197 14.25 1.78 13.28
CA ASN A 197 12.99 2.37 12.84
C ASN A 197 11.78 1.65 13.45
N VAL A 198 11.82 0.33 13.52
CA VAL A 198 10.78 -0.47 14.19
C VAL A 198 10.67 -0.12 15.66
N GLU A 199 11.79 0.00 16.38
CA GLU A 199 11.79 0.37 17.80
C GLU A 199 11.27 1.79 18.01
N LEU A 200 11.63 2.74 17.16
CA LEU A 200 11.07 4.10 17.19
C LEU A 200 9.56 4.11 16.98
N CYS A 201 9.03 3.26 16.10
CA CYS A 201 7.59 3.13 15.93
C CYS A 201 6.88 2.61 17.19
N TYR A 202 7.52 1.74 17.97
CA TYR A 202 6.98 1.30 19.26
C TYR A 202 7.05 2.38 20.33
N THR A 203 8.10 3.20 20.36
CA THR A 203 8.33 4.18 21.43
C THR A 203 7.70 5.53 21.14
N GLU A 204 7.74 6.03 19.91
CA GLU A 204 7.21 7.34 19.49
C GLU A 204 5.85 7.24 18.77
N GLY A 205 5.42 6.02 18.38
CA GLY A 205 4.15 5.79 17.71
C GLY A 205 4.00 6.54 16.38
N GLY A 206 2.89 7.25 16.20
CA GLY A 206 2.56 7.96 14.97
C GLY A 206 3.60 9.00 14.53
N GLU A 207 4.34 9.60 15.45
CA GLU A 207 5.39 10.59 15.12
C GLU A 207 6.59 9.93 14.41
N ALA A 208 6.96 8.72 14.79
CA ALA A 208 7.97 7.95 14.06
C ALA A 208 7.44 7.47 12.71
N ILE A 209 6.20 6.95 12.66
CA ILE A 209 5.59 6.44 11.43
C ILE A 209 5.49 7.52 10.35
N LYS A 210 5.18 8.75 10.69
CA LYS A 210 5.14 9.89 9.75
C LYS A 210 6.48 10.14 9.05
N LYS A 211 7.59 9.81 9.70
CA LYS A 211 8.95 10.02 9.17
C LYS A 211 9.43 8.86 8.31
N LEU A 212 8.71 7.73 8.27
CA LEU A 212 9.12 6.56 7.50
C LEU A 212 9.05 6.84 6.00
N VAL A 213 10.13 6.46 5.31
CA VAL A 213 10.26 6.57 3.85
C VAL A 213 10.73 5.23 3.32
N PRO A 214 10.03 4.61 2.34
CA PRO A 214 10.46 3.36 1.76
C PRO A 214 11.87 3.43 1.16
N SER A 215 12.65 2.37 1.30
CA SER A 215 14.01 2.28 0.73
C SER A 215 14.02 2.01 -0.77
N THR A 216 12.89 1.59 -1.35
CA THR A 216 12.74 1.25 -2.76
C THR A 216 11.61 2.04 -3.42
N LEU A 217 11.70 2.26 -4.73
CA LEU A 217 10.62 2.91 -5.47
C LEU A 217 9.39 2.01 -5.56
N GLU A 218 9.58 0.70 -5.53
CA GLU A 218 8.52 -0.30 -5.41
C GLU A 218 7.68 -0.07 -4.14
N GLY A 219 8.33 0.13 -3.00
CA GLY A 219 7.66 0.47 -1.74
C GLY A 219 6.90 1.80 -1.81
N CYS A 220 7.47 2.81 -2.44
CA CYS A 220 6.79 4.09 -2.68
C CYS A 220 5.53 3.92 -3.54
N VAL A 221 5.58 3.09 -4.58
CA VAL A 221 4.42 2.79 -5.43
C VAL A 221 3.32 2.09 -4.64
N VAL A 222 3.65 1.08 -3.83
CA VAL A 222 2.65 0.38 -3.00
C VAL A 222 1.99 1.34 -2.02
N ARG A 223 2.76 2.17 -1.32
CA ARG A 223 2.24 3.17 -0.37
C ARG A 223 1.19 4.09 -0.98
N ILE A 224 1.37 4.53 -2.23
CA ILE A 224 0.39 5.35 -2.93
C ILE A 224 -0.80 4.54 -3.39
N CYS A 225 -0.56 3.31 -3.88
CA CYS A 225 -1.61 2.46 -4.42
C CYS A 225 -2.54 1.93 -3.34
N ASP A 226 -2.09 1.82 -2.11
CA ASP A 226 -2.96 1.55 -0.96
C ASP A 226 -4.09 2.57 -0.89
N ILE A 227 -3.75 3.87 -0.96
CA ILE A 227 -4.75 4.95 -1.02
C ILE A 227 -5.68 4.80 -2.22
N LEU A 228 -5.12 4.53 -3.42
CA LEU A 228 -5.93 4.43 -4.65
C LEU A 228 -6.92 3.27 -4.60
N ALA A 229 -6.55 2.18 -3.95
CA ALA A 229 -7.37 0.97 -3.89
C ALA A 229 -8.63 1.14 -3.07
N TYR A 230 -8.61 1.94 -2.00
CA TYR A 230 -9.77 2.08 -1.12
C TYR A 230 -10.75 3.18 -1.52
N ILE A 231 -10.30 4.27 -2.18
CA ILE A 231 -11.14 5.44 -2.45
C ILE A 231 -12.47 5.09 -3.11
N GLY A 232 -12.43 4.38 -4.21
CA GLY A 232 -13.64 4.06 -4.97
C GLY A 232 -14.45 2.94 -4.33
N LYS A 233 -13.78 1.97 -3.72
CA LYS A 233 -14.45 0.82 -3.11
C LYS A 233 -15.17 1.19 -1.83
N ASP A 234 -14.57 2.02 -0.98
CA ASP A 234 -15.19 2.50 0.25
C ASP A 234 -16.43 3.36 -0.01
N ARG A 235 -16.44 4.13 -1.11
CA ARG A 235 -17.67 4.83 -1.56
C ARG A 235 -18.79 3.85 -1.89
N GLN A 236 -18.48 2.83 -2.65
CA GLN A 236 -19.44 1.80 -3.04
C GLN A 236 -19.98 1.07 -1.80
N ASP A 237 -19.09 0.71 -0.87
CA ASP A 237 -19.46 0.04 0.36
C ASP A 237 -20.34 0.93 1.26
N ALA A 238 -20.08 2.25 1.33
CA ALA A 238 -20.91 3.19 2.08
C ALA A 238 -22.36 3.25 1.54
N ILE A 239 -22.52 3.18 0.21
CA ILE A 239 -23.85 3.10 -0.43
C ILE A 239 -24.50 1.73 -0.17
N THR A 240 -23.74 0.64 -0.32
CA THR A 240 -24.22 -0.74 -0.06
C THR A 240 -24.63 -0.92 1.40
N ALA A 241 -23.92 -0.30 2.33
CA ALA A 241 -24.24 -0.26 3.76
C ALA A 241 -25.38 0.71 4.09
N LYS A 242 -25.96 1.41 3.10
CA LYS A 242 -27.03 2.43 3.27
C LYS A 242 -26.65 3.58 4.21
N ILE A 243 -25.37 3.87 4.33
CA ILE A 243 -24.85 5.04 5.06
C ILE A 243 -25.01 6.29 4.18
N LEU A 244 -24.82 6.12 2.88
CA LEU A 244 -25.07 7.12 1.86
C LEU A 244 -26.20 6.65 0.96
N SER A 245 -27.04 7.59 0.52
CA SER A 245 -28.08 7.32 -0.48
C SER A 245 -27.50 7.15 -1.87
N ASP A 246 -26.43 7.89 -2.17
CA ASP A 246 -25.75 7.93 -3.47
C ASP A 246 -24.34 8.53 -3.33
N ASP A 247 -23.68 8.76 -4.44
CA ASP A 247 -22.31 9.32 -4.51
C ASP A 247 -22.28 10.85 -4.73
N SER A 248 -23.43 11.54 -4.67
CA SER A 248 -23.56 12.98 -4.99
C SER A 248 -22.75 13.90 -4.08
N ILE A 249 -22.43 13.45 -2.86
CA ILE A 249 -21.57 14.20 -1.91
C ILE A 249 -20.10 14.28 -2.36
N PHE A 250 -19.70 13.47 -3.33
CA PHE A 250 -18.33 13.44 -3.83
C PHE A 250 -18.24 14.19 -5.16
N SER A 251 -17.25 15.08 -5.27
CA SER A 251 -16.94 15.70 -6.56
C SER A 251 -16.37 14.65 -7.51
N SER A 252 -16.97 14.55 -8.70
CA SER A 252 -16.56 13.60 -9.75
C SER A 252 -15.91 14.28 -10.96
N GLU A 253 -15.80 15.61 -10.96
CA GLU A 253 -15.35 16.37 -12.15
C GLU A 253 -13.96 16.02 -12.61
N PHE A 254 -13.04 15.76 -11.67
CA PHE A 254 -11.64 15.56 -11.95
C PHE A 254 -11.20 14.08 -11.99
N ILE A 255 -11.71 13.26 -11.07
CA ILE A 255 -11.27 11.85 -10.97
C ILE A 255 -12.31 10.85 -11.44
N GLY A 256 -13.54 11.30 -11.70
CA GLY A 256 -14.67 10.45 -12.07
C GLY A 256 -15.46 9.97 -10.86
N SER A 257 -16.58 9.28 -11.15
CA SER A 257 -17.54 8.77 -10.15
C SER A 257 -17.43 7.26 -9.94
N LYS A 258 -16.94 6.52 -10.93
CA LYS A 258 -16.84 5.06 -10.90
C LYS A 258 -15.42 4.61 -10.59
N ASN A 259 -15.28 3.46 -9.91
CA ASN A 259 -13.98 2.88 -9.56
C ASN A 259 -13.00 2.81 -10.74
N ALA A 260 -13.47 2.39 -11.92
CA ALA A 260 -12.63 2.28 -13.11
C ALA A 260 -12.11 3.65 -13.58
N GLU A 261 -12.96 4.69 -13.55
CA GLU A 261 -12.55 6.06 -13.88
C GLU A 261 -11.51 6.57 -12.87
N MET A 262 -11.78 6.37 -11.58
CA MET A 262 -10.90 6.84 -10.51
C MET A 262 -9.51 6.19 -10.60
N ILE A 263 -9.44 4.87 -10.74
CA ILE A 263 -8.17 4.13 -10.87
C ILE A 263 -7.42 4.61 -12.13
N ASN A 264 -8.11 4.72 -13.28
CA ASN A 264 -7.47 5.20 -14.51
C ASN A 264 -6.96 6.64 -14.36
N ASN A 265 -7.83 7.55 -13.92
CA ASN A 265 -7.53 8.97 -13.92
C ASN A 265 -6.43 9.30 -12.90
N LEU A 266 -6.46 8.69 -11.72
CA LEU A 266 -5.41 8.82 -10.73
C LEU A 266 -4.08 8.18 -11.20
N THR A 267 -4.14 7.06 -11.91
CA THR A 267 -2.94 6.45 -12.52
C THR A 267 -2.30 7.37 -13.56
N VAL A 268 -3.11 8.01 -14.41
CA VAL A 268 -2.62 8.99 -15.40
C VAL A 268 -1.99 10.20 -14.73
N ILE A 269 -2.61 10.72 -13.66
CA ILE A 269 -2.09 11.86 -12.90
C ILE A 269 -0.74 11.48 -12.25
N LEU A 270 -0.66 10.32 -11.62
CA LEU A 270 0.58 9.80 -11.05
C LEU A 270 1.69 9.71 -12.10
N LYS A 271 1.38 9.16 -13.27
CA LYS A 271 2.36 9.03 -14.36
C LYS A 271 2.82 10.37 -14.88
N ARG A 272 1.93 11.35 -15.02
CA ARG A 272 2.31 12.72 -15.41
C ARG A 272 3.26 13.36 -14.39
N GLY A 273 2.98 13.21 -13.09
CA GLY A 273 3.86 13.70 -12.03
C GLY A 273 5.26 13.06 -12.03
N MET A 274 5.39 11.82 -12.50
CA MET A 274 6.66 11.11 -12.62
C MET A 274 7.51 11.47 -13.85
N MET A 275 6.94 12.12 -14.85
CA MET A 275 7.65 12.42 -16.11
C MET A 275 8.37 13.77 -16.13
N PHE A 276 7.93 14.71 -15.30
CA PHE A 276 8.58 16.02 -15.21
C PHE A 276 9.75 15.95 -14.24
N GLU A 277 10.93 15.69 -14.77
CA GLU A 277 12.21 15.59 -14.09
C GLU A 277 12.26 14.46 -13.05
N THR A 278 13.17 13.53 -13.14
CA THR A 278 13.82 12.68 -12.11
C THR A 278 13.38 12.91 -10.63
N LYS A 279 12.38 13.73 -10.38
CA LYS A 279 11.77 14.10 -9.12
C LYS A 279 10.38 13.47 -9.03
N ILE A 280 10.35 12.41 -8.39
CA ILE A 280 9.35 11.57 -7.78
C ILE A 280 8.12 12.36 -7.32
N LEU A 281 6.94 11.92 -7.80
CA LEU A 281 5.59 12.16 -7.30
C LEU A 281 5.39 13.37 -6.38
N LYS A 282 5.08 14.52 -6.95
CA LYS A 282 4.48 15.62 -6.19
C LYS A 282 3.02 15.32 -5.91
N ASN A 283 2.72 15.11 -4.65
CA ASN A 283 1.47 14.56 -4.14
C ASN A 283 0.31 15.56 -4.03
N SER A 284 0.53 16.84 -4.31
CA SER A 284 -0.38 17.92 -3.92
C SER A 284 -1.81 17.82 -4.49
N ILE A 285 -1.99 17.19 -5.65
CA ILE A 285 -3.32 17.09 -6.29
C ILE A 285 -4.07 15.82 -5.86
N ILE A 286 -3.39 14.68 -5.80
CA ILE A 286 -4.02 13.39 -5.43
C ILE A 286 -4.47 13.44 -4.00
N TYR A 287 -3.64 13.98 -3.14
CA TYR A 287 -3.93 14.08 -1.71
C TYR A 287 -5.10 15.01 -1.39
N PHE A 288 -5.14 16.20 -1.98
CA PHE A 288 -6.26 17.12 -1.75
C PHE A 288 -7.61 16.49 -2.12
N ILE A 289 -7.63 15.71 -3.21
CA ILE A 289 -8.83 15.00 -3.67
C ILE A 289 -9.17 13.85 -2.72
N VAL A 290 -8.17 13.07 -2.33
CA VAL A 290 -8.35 11.87 -1.49
C VAL A 290 -8.69 12.24 -0.05
N ALA A 291 -7.92 13.11 0.58
CA ALA A 291 -8.15 13.51 1.98
C ALA A 291 -9.49 14.21 2.17
N THR A 292 -9.89 15.05 1.20
CA THR A 292 -11.20 15.72 1.26
C THR A 292 -12.35 14.72 1.17
N GLN A 293 -12.19 13.63 0.41
CA GLN A 293 -13.23 12.63 0.22
C GLN A 293 -13.28 11.61 1.36
N VAL A 294 -12.10 11.12 1.82
CA VAL A 294 -12.02 10.20 2.95
C VAL A 294 -12.45 10.87 4.26
N ARG A 295 -12.05 12.12 4.52
CA ARG A 295 -12.53 12.89 5.68
C ARG A 295 -14.04 13.10 5.66
N LYS A 296 -14.67 13.22 4.48
CA LYS A 296 -16.13 13.30 4.36
C LYS A 296 -16.83 11.98 4.68
N LEU A 297 -16.19 10.83 4.40
CA LEU A 297 -16.72 9.50 4.77
C LEU A 297 -16.47 9.16 6.25
N ALA A 298 -15.33 9.54 6.79
CA ALA A 298 -14.93 9.19 8.15
C ALA A 298 -15.66 10.01 9.23
N ASN A 299 -15.92 11.30 8.99
CA ASN A 299 -16.43 12.22 10.00
C ASN A 299 -17.86 11.91 10.53
N PRO A 300 -18.83 11.38 9.76
CA PRO A 300 -20.14 11.03 10.31
C PRO A 300 -20.20 9.63 10.93
N LEU A 301 -19.22 8.75 10.66
CA LEU A 301 -19.29 7.32 10.96
C LEU A 301 -18.55 6.92 12.24
N PHE A 302 -17.58 7.72 12.67
CA PHE A 302 -16.73 7.44 13.84
C PHE A 302 -17.12 8.22 15.10
N MET A 303 -18.21 9.04 15.03
CA MET A 303 -18.71 9.82 16.16
C MET A 303 -20.02 9.26 16.76
N ARG A 304 -20.43 8.05 16.41
CA ARG A 304 -21.57 7.38 17.04
C ARG A 304 -21.18 6.05 17.65
#